data_0aecccffc9d33e60578da304d3f409c7
#
_entry.id   0aecccffc9d33e60578da304d3f409c7
#
_cell.length_a   1.000
_cell.length_b   1.000
_cell.length_c   1.000
_cell.angle_alpha   90.00
_cell.angle_beta   90.00
_cell.angle_gamma   90.00
#
_symmetry.space_group_name_H-M   'P 1'
#
loop_
_entity.id
_entity.type
_entity.pdbx_description
1 polymer ?
#
loop_
_entity_poly.entity_id
_entity_poly.type
_entity_poly.pdbx_seq_one_letter_code
_entity_poly.pdbx_strand_id
1 'polypeptide(L)'
;PTGTALLLLADTYPRPSHEICSDLLAKAAAKRLRLYIEYPATLVDQPIKSPQATAWERVVVSSDFFAPALPKLTILAQHGCWFLPIKAQEPLLAVARVAGYHTAIYGLPEETAPILFGMGENVLVATTKLSQFVTGRYGPQVAWKAIWEKLLGWLTKSDTVPALKWSPTAGPTFGPDEPLPPNLERKALDRSIEWFR
;
A
#
# COMPACT_ATOMS: atom_id res chain seq x y z
N PRO A 1 25.99 6.46 1.95
CA PRO A 1 25.81 7.62 2.81
C PRO A 1 25.15 7.20 4.12
N THR A 2 25.50 7.83 5.21
CA THR A 2 24.93 7.60 6.54
C THR A 2 23.67 8.44 6.70
N GLY A 3 22.60 7.89 7.30
CA GLY A 3 21.35 8.62 7.53
C GLY A 3 20.46 8.81 6.31
N THR A 4 20.72 8.11 5.22
CA THR A 4 19.89 8.09 4.02
C THR A 4 18.75 7.08 4.16
N ALA A 5 17.68 7.25 3.43
CA ALA A 5 16.61 6.25 3.32
C ALA A 5 16.88 5.28 2.17
N LEU A 6 16.36 4.08 2.30
CA LEU A 6 16.36 3.06 1.25
C LEU A 6 14.95 2.51 1.06
N LEU A 7 14.48 2.51 -0.19
CA LEU A 7 13.23 1.91 -0.60
C LEU A 7 13.53 0.66 -1.41
N LEU A 8 13.07 -0.49 -0.93
CA LEU A 8 13.08 -1.76 -1.64
C LEU A 8 11.66 -1.98 -2.17
N LEU A 9 11.41 -1.55 -3.40
CA LEU A 9 10.09 -1.62 -4.03
C LEU A 9 9.91 -2.98 -4.71
N ALA A 10 8.70 -3.51 -4.66
CA ALA A 10 8.37 -4.75 -5.34
C ALA A 10 8.34 -4.56 -6.87
N ASP A 11 9.17 -5.30 -7.58
CA ASP A 11 9.32 -5.25 -9.04
C ASP A 11 8.56 -6.38 -9.76
N THR A 12 8.44 -7.55 -9.14
CA THR A 12 7.82 -8.75 -9.73
C THR A 12 6.42 -9.06 -9.22
N TYR A 13 5.75 -8.10 -8.56
CA TYR A 13 4.40 -8.29 -8.02
C TYR A 13 3.41 -8.89 -9.04
N PRO A 14 2.58 -9.89 -8.69
CA PRO A 14 2.33 -10.40 -7.34
C PRO A 14 3.27 -11.51 -6.84
N ARG A 15 4.47 -11.61 -7.37
CA ARG A 15 5.50 -12.52 -6.85
C ARG A 15 6.37 -11.76 -5.85
N PRO A 16 6.58 -12.27 -4.62
CA PRO A 16 7.53 -11.67 -3.69
C PRO A 16 8.97 -11.75 -4.25
N SER A 17 9.76 -10.68 -4.09
CA SER A 17 11.05 -10.59 -4.77
C SER A 17 12.26 -10.42 -3.86
N HIS A 18 12.11 -9.71 -2.76
CA HIS A 18 13.26 -9.36 -1.93
C HIS A 18 13.44 -10.33 -0.76
N GLU A 19 14.65 -10.88 -0.61
CA GLU A 19 15.04 -11.66 0.55
C GLU A 19 15.66 -10.76 1.61
N ILE A 20 15.00 -10.62 2.74
CA ILE A 20 15.44 -9.76 3.83
C ILE A 20 16.10 -10.61 4.90
N CYS A 21 17.43 -10.54 4.93
CA CYS A 21 18.25 -11.25 5.90
C CYS A 21 18.73 -10.34 7.04
N SER A 22 19.16 -10.94 8.13
CA SER A 22 19.69 -10.24 9.32
C SER A 22 20.90 -9.37 8.99
N ASP A 23 21.76 -9.81 8.09
CA ASP A 23 22.96 -9.06 7.66
C ASP A 23 22.59 -7.74 6.95
N LEU A 24 21.56 -7.76 6.08
CA LEU A 24 21.03 -6.54 5.45
C LEU A 24 20.54 -5.55 6.51
N LEU A 25 19.75 -6.03 7.47
CA LEU A 25 19.20 -5.18 8.54
C LEU A 25 20.31 -4.63 9.43
N ALA A 26 21.28 -5.45 9.79
CA ALA A 26 22.44 -5.02 10.60
C ALA A 26 23.26 -3.94 9.86
N LYS A 27 23.53 -4.11 8.57
CA LYS A 27 24.24 -3.12 7.76
C LYS A 27 23.45 -1.82 7.63
N ALA A 28 22.13 -1.90 7.50
CA ALA A 28 21.27 -0.72 7.46
C ALA A 28 21.29 0.02 8.81
N ALA A 29 21.17 -0.71 9.92
CA ALA A 29 21.23 -0.16 11.26
C ALA A 29 22.57 0.52 11.53
N ALA A 30 23.71 -0.12 11.20
CA ALA A 30 25.05 0.47 11.33
C ALA A 30 25.21 1.78 10.57
N LYS A 31 24.54 1.93 9.44
CA LYS A 31 24.50 3.16 8.63
C LYS A 31 23.39 4.12 9.03
N ARG A 32 22.60 3.80 10.04
CA ARG A 32 21.43 4.58 10.50
C ARG A 32 20.43 4.86 9.36
N LEU A 33 20.26 3.90 8.45
CA LEU A 33 19.29 4.00 7.35
C LEU A 33 17.88 3.75 7.87
N ARG A 34 16.91 4.47 7.32
CA ARG A 34 15.51 4.09 7.36
C ARG A 34 15.17 3.26 6.14
N LEU A 35 14.49 2.14 6.35
CA LEU A 35 14.13 1.19 5.31
C LEU A 35 12.62 1.19 5.10
N TYR A 36 12.20 1.20 3.85
CA TYR A 36 10.88 0.79 3.42
C TYR A 36 11.03 -0.46 2.56
N ILE A 37 10.41 -1.55 2.98
CA ILE A 37 10.50 -2.85 2.31
C ILE A 37 9.10 -3.22 1.83
N GLU A 38 8.96 -3.48 0.54
CA GLU A 38 7.69 -3.76 -0.09
C GLU A 38 7.63 -5.19 -0.60
N TYR A 39 6.65 -5.94 -0.14
CA TYR A 39 6.29 -7.28 -0.59
C TYR A 39 7.47 -8.28 -0.62
N PRO A 40 8.17 -8.48 0.51
CA PRO A 40 9.37 -9.31 0.58
C PRO A 40 9.07 -10.80 0.39
N ALA A 41 10.03 -11.54 -0.17
CA ALA A 41 9.96 -13.00 -0.27
C ALA A 41 10.28 -13.68 1.08
N THR A 42 11.21 -13.10 1.83
CA THR A 42 11.56 -13.56 3.19
C THR A 42 11.72 -12.36 4.11
N LEU A 43 11.44 -12.56 5.37
CA LEU A 43 11.63 -11.57 6.42
C LEU A 43 12.19 -12.26 7.65
N VAL A 44 13.17 -11.62 8.31
CA VAL A 44 13.83 -12.18 9.49
C VAL A 44 12.81 -12.46 10.58
N ASP A 45 12.88 -13.67 11.17
CA ASP A 45 12.02 -14.12 12.27
C ASP A 45 10.50 -14.09 12.00
N GLN A 46 10.12 -13.96 10.72
CA GLN A 46 8.71 -13.92 10.29
C GLN A 46 8.46 -14.99 9.22
N PRO A 47 7.66 -16.01 9.50
CA PRO A 47 7.26 -16.96 8.47
C PRO A 47 6.28 -16.28 7.49
N ILE A 48 6.68 -16.18 6.23
CA ILE A 48 5.83 -15.66 5.18
C ILE A 48 5.06 -16.83 4.56
N LYS A 49 3.74 -16.76 4.60
CA LYS A 49 2.86 -17.72 3.93
C LYS A 49 2.64 -17.31 2.48
N SER A 50 2.05 -18.22 1.71
CA SER A 50 1.67 -17.93 0.32
C SER A 50 0.80 -16.68 0.22
N PRO A 51 1.05 -15.83 -0.79
CA PRO A 51 0.26 -14.63 -1.02
C PRO A 51 -1.23 -14.93 -1.12
N GLN A 52 -2.05 -14.04 -0.59
CA GLN A 52 -3.51 -14.10 -0.65
C GLN A 52 -4.07 -12.90 -1.40
N ALA A 53 -5.10 -13.14 -2.21
CA ALA A 53 -5.81 -12.06 -2.89
C ALA A 53 -6.90 -11.48 -1.97
N THR A 54 -7.07 -10.16 -2.03
CA THR A 54 -8.25 -9.51 -1.44
C THR A 54 -9.49 -9.81 -2.29
N ALA A 55 -10.60 -10.13 -1.62
CA ALA A 55 -11.91 -10.32 -2.26
C ALA A 55 -12.91 -9.28 -1.73
N TRP A 56 -13.31 -9.41 -0.48
CA TRP A 56 -14.26 -8.52 0.20
C TRP A 56 -13.60 -7.63 1.25
N GLU A 57 -12.32 -7.87 1.49
CA GLU A 57 -11.54 -7.12 2.44
C GLU A 57 -11.21 -5.73 1.89
N ARG A 58 -11.09 -4.77 2.80
CA ARG A 58 -10.65 -3.40 2.52
C ARG A 58 -9.47 -3.05 3.39
N VAL A 59 -8.61 -2.16 2.92
CA VAL A 59 -7.56 -1.60 3.76
C VAL A 59 -8.15 -0.54 4.66
N VAL A 60 -7.76 -0.58 5.92
CA VAL A 60 -8.20 0.33 6.96
C VAL A 60 -6.97 0.92 7.65
N VAL A 61 -7.01 2.21 7.91
CA VAL A 61 -6.01 2.89 8.75
C VAL A 61 -6.17 2.40 10.17
N SER A 62 -5.17 1.69 10.69
CA SER A 62 -5.26 1.01 11.98
C SER A 62 -4.53 1.71 13.12
N SER A 63 -3.83 2.82 12.83
CA SER A 63 -3.09 3.64 13.81
C SER A 63 -3.24 5.12 13.54
N ASP A 64 -2.75 5.95 14.46
CA ASP A 64 -2.70 7.40 14.30
C ASP A 64 -1.47 7.90 13.52
N PHE A 65 -0.68 6.99 12.97
CA PHE A 65 0.55 7.34 12.20
C PHE A 65 0.28 8.32 11.06
N PHE A 66 -0.89 8.22 10.42
CA PHE A 66 -1.28 9.06 9.28
C PHE A 66 -2.14 10.27 9.67
N ALA A 67 -2.42 10.47 10.96
CA ALA A 67 -3.18 11.63 11.43
C ALA A 67 -2.38 12.94 11.21
N PRO A 68 -3.05 14.09 11.03
CA PRO A 68 -4.51 14.24 10.94
C PRO A 68 -5.08 13.97 9.53
N ALA A 69 -4.23 13.76 8.51
CA ALA A 69 -4.67 13.62 7.12
C ALA A 69 -5.57 12.39 6.90
N LEU A 70 -5.26 11.27 7.57
CA LEU A 70 -6.07 10.04 7.55
C LEU A 70 -6.27 9.57 9.00
N PRO A 71 -7.40 9.86 9.60
CA PRO A 71 -7.73 9.39 10.94
C PRO A 71 -7.81 7.85 11.01
N LYS A 72 -7.56 7.30 12.19
CA LYS A 72 -7.77 5.88 12.46
C LYS A 72 -9.18 5.44 12.06
N LEU A 73 -9.31 4.22 11.56
CA LEU A 73 -10.51 3.61 11.01
C LEU A 73 -10.95 4.15 9.64
N THR A 74 -10.23 5.07 9.02
CA THR A 74 -10.48 5.44 7.62
C THR A 74 -10.35 4.22 6.72
N ILE A 75 -11.37 3.99 5.87
CA ILE A 75 -11.38 2.90 4.91
C ILE A 75 -10.74 3.38 3.60
N LEU A 76 -9.79 2.60 3.12
CA LEU A 76 -9.15 2.80 1.82
C LEU A 76 -9.64 1.71 0.86
N ALA A 77 -10.15 2.12 -0.29
CA ALA A 77 -10.52 1.15 -1.31
C ALA A 77 -9.26 0.46 -1.86
N GLN A 78 -9.30 -0.87 -1.89
CA GLN A 78 -8.23 -1.68 -2.47
C GLN A 78 -8.84 -2.94 -3.05
N HIS A 79 -8.82 -3.07 -4.37
CA HIS A 79 -9.37 -4.21 -5.09
C HIS A 79 -8.28 -4.95 -5.85
N GLY A 80 -8.43 -6.27 -5.97
CA GLY A 80 -7.54 -7.11 -6.77
C GLY A 80 -6.08 -7.10 -6.31
N CYS A 81 -5.84 -6.88 -5.03
CA CYS A 81 -4.50 -6.85 -4.48
C CYS A 81 -4.15 -8.17 -3.81
N TRP A 82 -2.88 -8.52 -3.91
CA TRP A 82 -2.30 -9.64 -3.19
C TRP A 82 -1.54 -9.09 -1.98
N PHE A 83 -1.63 -9.79 -0.86
CA PHE A 83 -0.89 -9.46 0.34
C PHE A 83 -0.26 -10.70 0.95
N LEU A 84 0.78 -10.51 1.74
CA LEU A 84 1.46 -11.56 2.48
C LEU A 84 0.79 -11.72 3.85
N PRO A 85 0.19 -12.89 4.15
CA PRO A 85 -0.47 -13.11 5.44
C PRO A 85 0.59 -13.41 6.51
N ILE A 86 1.14 -12.36 7.08
CA ILE A 86 2.05 -12.40 8.24
C ILE A 86 1.34 -11.85 9.47
N LYS A 87 1.95 -12.08 10.64
CA LYS A 87 1.48 -11.48 11.89
C LYS A 87 2.35 -10.29 12.25
N ALA A 88 1.76 -9.18 12.57
CA ALA A 88 2.45 -8.02 13.14
C ALA A 88 1.61 -7.43 14.27
N GLN A 89 2.29 -6.93 15.29
CA GLN A 89 1.66 -6.14 16.33
C GLN A 89 1.47 -4.71 15.82
N GLU A 90 0.37 -4.08 16.20
CA GLU A 90 0.08 -2.67 15.91
C GLU A 90 0.35 -2.24 14.46
N PRO A 91 -0.29 -2.85 13.46
CA PRO A 91 -0.10 -2.44 12.08
C PRO A 91 -0.55 -0.98 11.88
N LEU A 92 0.12 -0.29 10.96
CA LEU A 92 -0.24 1.08 10.55
C LEU A 92 -1.43 1.08 9.59
N LEU A 93 -1.45 0.08 8.72
CA LEU A 93 -2.55 -0.25 7.82
C LEU A 93 -2.85 -1.74 7.94
N ALA A 94 -4.11 -2.09 7.98
CA ALA A 94 -4.56 -3.49 8.04
C ALA A 94 -5.60 -3.78 6.96
N VAL A 95 -5.64 -5.02 6.47
CA VAL A 95 -6.71 -5.51 5.61
C VAL A 95 -7.71 -6.30 6.46
N ALA A 96 -8.99 -5.96 6.32
CA ALA A 96 -10.07 -6.55 7.08
C ALA A 96 -11.42 -6.47 6.35
N ARG A 97 -12.34 -7.30 6.77
CA ARG A 97 -13.76 -7.19 6.39
C ARG A 97 -14.44 -6.22 7.35
N VAL A 98 -14.79 -5.04 6.86
CA VAL A 98 -15.38 -3.98 7.67
C VAL A 98 -16.65 -3.43 7.04
N ALA A 99 -17.58 -3.00 7.88
CA ALA A 99 -18.75 -2.25 7.48
C ALA A 99 -18.47 -0.75 7.51
N GLY A 100 -19.13 0.00 6.63
CA GLY A 100 -19.01 1.44 6.50
C GLY A 100 -18.56 1.85 5.11
N TYR A 101 -18.61 3.13 4.81
CA TYR A 101 -18.18 3.67 3.51
C TYR A 101 -16.83 4.37 3.61
N HIS A 102 -16.70 5.38 4.46
CA HIS A 102 -15.46 6.11 4.70
C HIS A 102 -14.73 5.66 5.97
N THR A 103 -15.48 5.12 6.93
CA THR A 103 -14.95 4.76 8.25
C THR A 103 -15.50 3.40 8.64
N ALA A 104 -14.67 2.58 9.24
CA ALA A 104 -15.08 1.29 9.81
C ALA A 104 -15.94 1.52 11.06
N ILE A 105 -17.26 1.51 10.89
CA ILE A 105 -18.22 1.95 11.91
C ILE A 105 -18.26 1.07 13.16
N TYR A 106 -17.84 -0.19 13.05
CA TYR A 106 -17.77 -1.12 14.18
C TYR A 106 -16.30 -1.39 14.61
N GLY A 107 -15.35 -0.56 14.15
CA GLY A 107 -13.94 -0.77 14.40
C GLY A 107 -13.33 -1.87 13.52
N LEU A 108 -12.17 -2.35 13.94
CA LEU A 108 -11.47 -3.48 13.30
C LEU A 108 -11.87 -4.79 13.97
N PRO A 109 -12.13 -5.85 13.19
CA PRO A 109 -12.35 -7.19 13.72
C PRO A 109 -11.03 -7.76 14.29
N GLU A 110 -11.14 -8.84 15.08
CA GLU A 110 -9.95 -9.55 15.58
C GLU A 110 -9.12 -10.15 14.45
N GLU A 111 -9.78 -10.66 13.41
CA GLU A 111 -9.12 -11.20 12.23
C GLU A 111 -8.77 -10.08 11.26
N THR A 112 -7.54 -9.60 11.35
CA THR A 112 -6.95 -8.65 10.42
C THR A 112 -5.60 -9.16 9.93
N ALA A 113 -5.17 -8.72 8.74
CA ALA A 113 -3.81 -8.93 8.31
C ALA A 113 -3.11 -7.57 8.12
N PRO A 114 -1.85 -7.43 8.54
CA PRO A 114 -1.12 -6.18 8.39
C PRO A 114 -0.83 -5.91 6.91
N ILE A 115 -1.03 -4.68 6.48
CA ILE A 115 -0.65 -4.19 5.15
C ILE A 115 0.62 -3.34 5.24
N LEU A 116 0.76 -2.58 6.30
CA LEU A 116 1.97 -1.82 6.61
C LEU A 116 2.20 -1.87 8.11
N PHE A 117 3.43 -2.16 8.52
CA PHE A 117 3.79 -2.20 9.94
C PHE A 117 5.26 -1.84 10.15
N GLY A 118 5.59 -1.46 11.37
CA GLY A 118 6.95 -1.21 11.80
C GLY A 118 7.66 -2.50 12.24
N MET A 119 8.91 -2.65 11.86
CA MET A 119 9.82 -3.68 12.37
C MET A 119 11.01 -2.98 13.03
N GLY A 120 10.92 -2.76 14.33
CA GLY A 120 11.80 -1.87 15.07
C GLY A 120 11.59 -0.39 14.68
N GLU A 121 12.57 0.46 15.03
CA GLU A 121 12.41 1.92 14.89
C GLU A 121 12.63 2.46 13.47
N ASN A 122 13.39 1.75 12.66
CA ASN A 122 13.90 2.27 11.39
C ASN A 122 13.46 1.46 10.16
N VAL A 123 12.55 0.51 10.31
CA VAL A 123 12.09 -0.34 9.20
C VAL A 123 10.58 -0.32 9.13
N LEU A 124 10.04 -0.03 7.97
CA LEU A 124 8.64 -0.23 7.62
C LEU A 124 8.53 -1.32 6.57
N VAL A 125 7.61 -2.25 6.80
CA VAL A 125 7.34 -3.36 5.89
C VAL A 125 5.91 -3.27 5.38
N ALA A 126 5.76 -3.28 4.06
CA ALA A 126 4.48 -3.41 3.39
C ALA A 126 4.29 -4.83 2.87
N THR A 127 3.18 -5.45 3.24
CA THR A 127 2.83 -6.82 2.81
C THR A 127 2.18 -6.88 1.44
N THR A 128 1.99 -5.75 0.81
CA THR A 128 1.46 -5.60 -0.56
C THR A 128 2.26 -4.54 -1.29
N LYS A 129 2.10 -4.44 -2.61
CA LYS A 129 2.75 -3.38 -3.39
C LYS A 129 2.00 -2.06 -3.23
N LEU A 130 2.34 -1.25 -2.22
CA LEU A 130 1.77 0.09 -2.01
C LEU A 130 2.20 1.09 -3.10
N SER A 131 3.34 0.85 -3.75
CA SER A 131 3.83 1.66 -4.88
C SER A 131 3.10 1.38 -6.19
N GLN A 132 2.24 0.37 -6.23
CA GLN A 132 1.44 0.07 -7.42
C GLN A 132 0.14 0.85 -7.41
N PHE A 133 0.17 2.03 -7.98
CA PHE A 133 -1.01 2.90 -8.11
C PHE A 133 -1.88 2.54 -9.31
N VAL A 134 -1.40 1.67 -10.16
CA VAL A 134 -1.76 1.59 -11.55
C VAL A 134 -2.66 0.43 -11.90
N THR A 135 -2.44 -0.73 -11.32
CA THR A 135 -3.13 -1.96 -11.71
C THR A 135 -3.85 -2.57 -10.53
N GLY A 136 -5.17 -2.68 -10.65
CA GLY A 136 -6.00 -3.39 -9.68
C GLY A 136 -6.34 -2.62 -8.39
N ARG A 137 -6.00 -1.32 -8.31
CA ARG A 137 -6.33 -0.50 -7.15
C ARG A 137 -7.24 0.65 -7.52
N TYR A 138 -8.44 0.58 -7.02
CA TYR A 138 -9.33 1.73 -6.94
C TYR A 138 -9.07 2.41 -5.59
N GLY A 139 -8.16 3.37 -5.55
CA GLY A 139 -7.87 4.12 -4.34
C GLY A 139 -8.21 5.59 -4.52
N PRO A 140 -8.78 6.25 -3.51
CA PRO A 140 -8.93 7.69 -3.55
C PRO A 140 -7.54 8.34 -3.59
N GLN A 141 -7.27 9.10 -4.64
CA GLN A 141 -5.97 9.75 -4.88
C GLN A 141 -5.46 10.52 -3.67
N VAL A 142 -6.35 11.24 -3.01
CA VAL A 142 -6.03 12.08 -1.84
C VAL A 142 -5.49 11.23 -0.69
N ALA A 143 -6.10 10.08 -0.42
CA ALA A 143 -5.68 9.21 0.66
C ALA A 143 -4.32 8.56 0.37
N TRP A 144 -4.10 8.05 -0.83
CA TRP A 144 -2.82 7.45 -1.21
C TRP A 144 -1.69 8.49 -1.27
N LYS A 145 -1.99 9.71 -1.70
CA LYS A 145 -1.05 10.82 -1.64
C LYS A 145 -0.62 11.10 -0.20
N ALA A 146 -1.58 11.20 0.73
CA ALA A 146 -1.30 11.44 2.15
C ALA A 146 -0.46 10.31 2.77
N ILE A 147 -0.72 9.04 2.41
CA ILE A 147 0.10 7.91 2.85
C ILE A 147 1.55 8.07 2.39
N TRP A 148 1.77 8.33 1.11
CA TRP A 148 3.11 8.45 0.56
C TRP A 148 3.85 9.69 1.05
N GLU A 149 3.18 10.82 1.20
CA GLU A 149 3.78 12.01 1.83
C GLU A 149 4.25 11.71 3.25
N LYS A 150 3.42 11.01 4.04
CA LYS A 150 3.82 10.60 5.40
C LYS A 150 4.97 9.61 5.42
N LEU A 151 4.95 8.60 4.53
CA LEU A 151 6.04 7.62 4.40
C LEU A 151 7.36 8.30 4.00
N LEU A 152 7.33 9.21 3.03
CA LEU A 152 8.53 9.94 2.60
C LEU A 152 9.05 10.86 3.70
N GLY A 153 8.17 11.57 4.43
CA GLY A 153 8.55 12.36 5.58
C GLY A 153 9.22 11.52 6.66
N TRP A 154 8.63 10.37 6.98
CA TRP A 154 9.23 9.43 7.92
C TRP A 154 10.59 8.92 7.42
N LEU A 155 10.71 8.52 6.15
CA LEU A 155 11.96 8.02 5.57
C LEU A 155 13.07 9.07 5.60
N THR A 156 12.77 10.29 5.22
CA THR A 156 13.75 11.38 5.11
C THR A 156 14.01 12.11 6.42
N LYS A 157 13.23 11.83 7.47
CA LYS A 157 13.22 12.59 8.74
C LYS A 157 12.97 14.08 8.52
N SER A 158 12.11 14.41 7.57
CA SER A 158 11.83 15.78 7.17
C SER A 158 10.34 16.06 7.24
N ASP A 159 9.97 17.20 7.76
CA ASP A 159 8.60 17.70 7.75
C ASP A 159 8.23 18.32 6.38
N THR A 160 9.25 18.62 5.56
CA THR A 160 9.05 19.10 4.20
C THR A 160 9.26 17.98 3.20
N VAL A 161 8.18 17.55 2.59
CA VAL A 161 8.18 16.51 1.53
C VAL A 161 7.92 17.18 0.19
N PRO A 162 8.56 16.73 -0.90
CA PRO A 162 8.22 17.23 -2.23
C PRO A 162 6.73 17.03 -2.52
N ALA A 163 6.10 18.01 -3.14
CA ALA A 163 4.72 17.88 -3.56
C ALA A 163 4.60 16.72 -4.56
N LEU A 164 3.86 15.69 -4.19
CA LEU A 164 3.64 14.54 -5.05
C LEU A 164 2.61 14.91 -6.12
N LYS A 165 3.00 14.78 -7.37
CA LYS A 165 2.06 14.71 -8.49
C LYS A 165 1.55 13.28 -8.58
N TRP A 166 0.26 13.13 -8.35
CA TRP A 166 -0.42 11.86 -8.48
C TRP A 166 -1.07 11.77 -9.85
N SER A 167 -0.61 10.86 -10.68
CA SER A 167 -1.27 10.52 -11.94
C SER A 167 -1.89 9.15 -11.79
N PRO A 168 -3.20 9.04 -11.60
CA PRO A 168 -3.85 7.73 -11.54
C PRO A 168 -3.76 7.11 -12.93
N THR A 169 -3.26 5.92 -12.96
CA THR A 169 -3.15 5.13 -14.19
C THR A 169 -4.33 4.16 -14.35
N ALA A 170 -5.32 4.23 -13.48
CA ALA A 170 -6.60 3.53 -13.62
C ALA A 170 -7.61 4.30 -14.50
N GLY A 171 -7.18 5.36 -15.15
CA GLY A 171 -7.94 6.03 -16.18
C GLY A 171 -7.68 5.43 -17.56
N PRO A 172 -8.45 5.81 -18.57
CA PRO A 172 -8.08 5.49 -19.93
C PRO A 172 -6.66 5.99 -20.19
N THR A 173 -5.86 5.17 -20.83
CA THR A 173 -4.46 5.44 -21.18
C THR A 173 -4.33 6.57 -22.24
N PHE A 174 -5.36 7.39 -22.37
CA PHE A 174 -5.43 8.48 -23.32
C PHE A 174 -5.15 9.79 -22.60
N GLY A 175 -4.28 10.59 -23.17
CA GLY A 175 -4.08 11.97 -22.74
C GLY A 175 -5.37 12.80 -22.96
N PRO A 176 -5.50 13.95 -22.30
CA PRO A 176 -6.69 14.80 -22.42
C PRO A 176 -6.98 15.25 -23.87
N ASP A 177 -5.96 15.24 -24.72
CA ASP A 177 -6.04 15.67 -26.10
C ASP A 177 -5.98 14.50 -27.12
N GLU A 178 -5.90 13.25 -26.66
CA GLU A 178 -5.92 12.10 -27.56
C GLU A 178 -7.35 11.74 -27.96
N PRO A 179 -7.63 11.58 -29.26
CA PRO A 179 -8.94 11.15 -29.71
C PRO A 179 -9.21 9.73 -29.21
N LEU A 180 -10.35 9.52 -28.58
CA LEU A 180 -10.79 8.19 -28.15
C LEU A 180 -10.92 7.27 -29.38
N PRO A 181 -10.40 6.03 -29.33
CA PRO A 181 -10.58 5.09 -30.40
C PRO A 181 -12.07 4.92 -30.72
N PRO A 182 -12.45 4.91 -31.99
CA PRO A 182 -13.82 4.63 -32.36
C PRO A 182 -14.22 3.25 -31.78
N ASN A 183 -15.22 3.19 -30.95
CA ASN A 183 -15.73 2.04 -30.18
C ASN A 183 -15.30 1.92 -28.71
N LEU A 184 -14.50 2.86 -28.17
CA LEU A 184 -14.16 2.79 -26.75
C LEU A 184 -15.38 3.08 -25.86
N GLU A 185 -16.18 4.07 -26.24
CA GLU A 185 -17.43 4.40 -25.52
C GLU A 185 -18.39 3.23 -25.51
N ARG A 186 -18.52 2.53 -26.64
CA ARG A 186 -19.40 1.35 -26.75
C ARG A 186 -18.88 0.20 -25.91
N LYS A 187 -17.58 -0.08 -25.94
CA LYS A 187 -16.96 -1.13 -25.13
C LYS A 187 -17.02 -0.83 -23.62
N ALA A 188 -16.89 0.43 -23.24
CA ALA A 188 -17.04 0.84 -21.85
C ALA A 188 -18.48 0.71 -21.37
N LEU A 189 -19.43 1.08 -22.21
CA LEU A 189 -20.87 0.94 -21.94
C LEU A 189 -21.29 -0.53 -21.85
N ASP A 190 -20.85 -1.36 -22.79
CA ASP A 190 -21.14 -2.79 -22.83
C ASP A 190 -20.59 -3.49 -21.58
N ARG A 191 -19.38 -3.17 -21.14
CA ARG A 191 -18.81 -3.67 -19.88
C ARG A 191 -19.59 -3.19 -18.65
N SER A 192 -20.05 -1.95 -18.64
CA SER A 192 -20.87 -1.42 -17.56
C SER A 192 -22.21 -2.15 -17.47
N ILE A 193 -22.82 -2.46 -18.61
CA ILE A 193 -24.08 -3.22 -18.67
C ILE A 193 -23.90 -4.67 -18.20
N GLU A 194 -22.79 -5.31 -18.54
CA GLU A 194 -22.46 -6.67 -18.04
C GLU A 194 -22.27 -6.70 -16.52
N TRP A 195 -21.78 -5.61 -15.93
CA TRP A 195 -21.63 -5.49 -14.48
C TRP A 195 -22.95 -5.35 -13.72
N PHE A 196 -24.01 -4.87 -14.39
CA PHE A 196 -25.33 -4.66 -13.79
C PHE A 196 -26.33 -5.77 -14.13
N ARG A 197 -25.93 -6.81 -14.86
CA ARG A 197 -26.71 -8.01 -15.13
C ARG A 197 -26.34 -9.16 -14.20
#